data_e17552e0fc793ad1dae4b55cc4aff47c
#
_entry.id   e17552e0fc793ad1dae4b55cc4aff47c
#
_cell.length_a   1.000
_cell.length_b   1.000
_cell.length_c   1.000
_cell.angle_alpha   90.00
_cell.angle_beta   90.00
_cell.angle_gamma   90.00
#
_symmetry.space_group_name_H-M   'P 1'
#
loop_
_entity.id
_entity.type
_entity.pdbx_description
1 polymer ?
#
loop_
_entity_poly.entity_id
_entity_poly.type
_entity_poly.pdbx_seq_one_letter_code
_entity_poly.pdbx_strand_id
1 'polypeptide(L)'
;MKRQILMLLAAMLLTCCSKDSDVTAQTVGNTGKTLVVYYSYTGNCREIANTLTGQIQADVLEIQPAEKGLKYEANGYALGTELLNAIKANPNDAGSYPAIDPVATSLSDYQNIIIVTPLWWSQMAAIMQTYLFQSAAQMAGKHVGLIVSSHSSGISGVVADARRLLPEVTWMGEALWINASNHAKHASLTEEWLKTLTFAEEQTTMDKMFITIGEQTQSVTLVDNAAARALVEKLQQAPVTVTLNSSGGFEIWGALGFSLPTSNQQTTALPGDVILYNGSNICLFYGSNSWSYTRLGKIDGLSESQPRAFLKAGESNIEVTLSVDVQTDIRNIKGEGNAQGEGNLYSLNGQRVKNPTKGLYIRNGKKIAI
;
A
#
# COMPACT_ATOMS: atom_id res chain seq x y z
N MET A 1 -37.63 12.02 -79.35
CA MET A 1 -37.31 10.67 -78.88
C MET A 1 -37.01 10.72 -77.39
N LYS A 2 -37.77 10.02 -76.61
CA LYS A 2 -37.82 10.03 -75.15
C LYS A 2 -36.63 9.28 -74.57
N ARG A 3 -35.97 9.78 -73.54
CA ARG A 3 -35.22 9.00 -72.58
C ARG A 3 -35.46 9.58 -71.18
N GLN A 4 -36.17 8.82 -70.39
CA GLN A 4 -36.37 9.00 -68.94
C GLN A 4 -35.06 8.73 -68.21
N ILE A 5 -34.72 9.60 -67.26
CA ILE A 5 -33.67 9.39 -66.29
C ILE A 5 -34.37 9.25 -64.92
N LEU A 6 -34.23 8.07 -64.35
CA LEU A 6 -34.72 7.63 -63.05
C LEU A 6 -33.85 8.26 -61.97
N MET A 7 -34.41 9.07 -61.07
CA MET A 7 -33.73 9.56 -59.88
C MET A 7 -33.87 8.51 -58.78
N LEU A 8 -32.75 7.94 -58.35
CA LEU A 8 -32.66 7.17 -57.12
C LEU A 8 -32.35 8.14 -55.95
N LEU A 9 -33.29 8.27 -55.02
CA LEU A 9 -33.11 8.97 -53.76
C LEU A 9 -32.43 7.99 -52.79
N ALA A 10 -31.16 8.19 -52.48
CA ALA A 10 -30.46 7.51 -51.40
C ALA A 10 -30.64 8.33 -50.12
N ALA A 11 -31.45 7.80 -49.19
CA ALA A 11 -31.57 8.35 -47.84
C ALA A 11 -30.31 7.96 -47.04
N MET A 12 -29.47 8.95 -46.74
CA MET A 12 -28.37 8.84 -45.82
C MET A 12 -28.88 8.95 -44.39
N LEU A 13 -28.99 7.84 -43.68
CA LEU A 13 -29.18 7.79 -42.23
C LEU A 13 -27.87 8.22 -41.58
N LEU A 14 -27.83 9.42 -41.04
CA LEU A 14 -26.81 9.89 -40.11
C LEU A 14 -27.02 9.18 -38.76
N THR A 15 -26.33 8.07 -38.52
CA THR A 15 -26.12 7.53 -37.19
C THR A 15 -25.09 8.41 -36.49
N CYS A 16 -25.57 9.25 -35.58
CA CYS A 16 -24.74 10.00 -34.65
C CYS A 16 -24.22 9.00 -33.61
N CYS A 17 -23.02 8.41 -33.81
CA CYS A 17 -22.28 7.74 -32.74
C CYS A 17 -21.67 8.84 -31.88
N SER A 18 -22.30 9.13 -30.74
CA SER A 18 -21.64 9.73 -29.60
C SER A 18 -20.58 8.77 -29.14
N LYS A 19 -19.30 9.09 -29.39
CA LYS A 19 -18.18 8.46 -28.69
C LYS A 19 -18.20 8.98 -27.27
N ASP A 20 -18.81 8.21 -26.39
CA ASP A 20 -18.46 8.26 -24.98
C ASP A 20 -16.98 7.89 -24.90
N SER A 21 -16.18 8.89 -24.60
CA SER A 21 -14.78 8.68 -24.24
C SER A 21 -14.78 8.08 -22.84
N ASP A 22 -14.97 6.77 -22.76
CA ASP A 22 -14.52 6.02 -21.60
C ASP A 22 -13.02 6.26 -21.46
N VAL A 23 -12.67 7.20 -20.59
CA VAL A 23 -11.32 7.30 -20.03
C VAL A 23 -11.17 6.06 -19.14
N THR A 24 -10.81 4.94 -19.75
CA THR A 24 -10.30 3.80 -19.02
C THR A 24 -9.02 4.29 -18.33
N ALA A 25 -9.13 4.62 -17.03
CA ALA A 25 -7.97 4.66 -16.17
C ALA A 25 -7.21 3.35 -16.44
N GLN A 26 -5.99 3.45 -16.97
CA GLN A 26 -5.15 2.28 -17.11
C GLN A 26 -5.03 1.70 -15.70
N THR A 27 -5.58 0.52 -15.49
CA THR A 27 -5.24 -0.29 -14.34
C THR A 27 -3.76 -0.57 -14.42
N VAL A 28 -2.96 0.32 -13.83
CA VAL A 28 -1.61 0.01 -13.42
C VAL A 28 -1.77 -1.24 -12.57
N GLY A 29 -1.16 -2.35 -12.97
CA GLY A 29 -1.25 -3.62 -12.22
C GLY A 29 -0.99 -3.36 -10.75
N ASN A 30 -1.42 -4.26 -9.89
CA ASN A 30 -1.43 -4.19 -8.42
C ASN A 30 -0.19 -3.47 -7.85
N THR A 31 -0.19 -2.12 -7.90
CA THR A 31 0.90 -1.28 -7.42
C THR A 31 0.65 -0.95 -5.96
N GLY A 32 1.71 -0.95 -5.15
CA GLY A 32 1.62 -0.61 -3.74
C GLY A 32 1.00 0.77 -3.48
N LYS A 33 0.43 0.93 -2.30
CA LYS A 33 -0.25 2.17 -1.91
C LYS A 33 0.64 3.39 -2.11
N THR A 34 0.10 4.44 -2.73
CA THR A 34 0.85 5.65 -3.12
C THR A 34 0.41 6.85 -2.27
N LEU A 35 1.39 7.65 -1.82
CA LEU A 35 1.18 8.95 -1.18
C LEU A 35 1.78 10.06 -2.05
N VAL A 36 1.00 11.08 -2.38
CA VAL A 36 1.49 12.32 -2.98
C VAL A 36 1.76 13.32 -1.85
N VAL A 37 3.02 13.70 -1.66
CA VAL A 37 3.43 14.70 -0.67
C VAL A 37 3.82 15.97 -1.38
N TYR A 38 3.25 17.09 -0.98
CA TYR A 38 3.60 18.36 -1.62
C TYR A 38 3.71 19.53 -0.64
N TYR A 39 4.55 20.51 -1.03
CA TYR A 39 4.54 21.84 -0.47
C TYR A 39 4.23 22.84 -1.59
N SER A 40 3.35 23.81 -1.34
CA SER A 40 2.97 24.78 -2.35
C SER A 40 2.90 26.19 -1.76
N TYR A 41 3.77 27.11 -2.24
CA TYR A 41 3.75 28.50 -1.82
C TYR A 41 2.81 29.36 -2.72
N THR A 42 2.90 29.20 -4.04
CA THR A 42 2.13 29.99 -5.04
C THR A 42 0.89 29.28 -5.58
N GLY A 43 0.62 28.03 -5.17
CA GLY A 43 -0.49 27.23 -5.65
C GLY A 43 -0.10 26.19 -6.72
N ASN A 44 0.96 26.39 -7.49
CA ASN A 44 1.33 25.53 -8.62
C ASN A 44 1.53 24.05 -8.22
N CYS A 45 2.26 23.79 -7.12
CA CYS A 45 2.48 22.41 -6.67
C CYS A 45 1.19 21.75 -6.18
N ARG A 46 0.28 22.50 -5.58
CA ARG A 46 -1.07 22.00 -5.20
C ARG A 46 -1.87 21.59 -6.43
N GLU A 47 -1.85 22.41 -7.48
CA GLU A 47 -2.54 22.10 -8.74
C GLU A 47 -1.98 20.81 -9.36
N ILE A 48 -0.65 20.66 -9.41
CA ILE A 48 0.01 19.46 -9.89
C ILE A 48 -0.36 18.23 -9.03
N ALA A 49 -0.34 18.35 -7.70
CA ALA A 49 -0.70 17.26 -6.79
C ALA A 49 -2.15 16.80 -6.96
N ASN A 50 -3.08 17.76 -7.09
CA ASN A 50 -4.50 17.46 -7.38
C ASN A 50 -4.68 16.76 -8.73
N THR A 51 -3.91 17.14 -9.72
CA THR A 51 -3.93 16.49 -11.04
C THR A 51 -3.46 15.03 -10.94
N LEU A 52 -2.38 14.78 -10.19
CA LEU A 52 -1.88 13.43 -9.97
C LEU A 52 -2.91 12.52 -9.31
N THR A 53 -3.59 12.99 -8.25
CA THR A 53 -4.63 12.20 -7.57
C THR A 53 -5.88 11.95 -8.44
N GLY A 54 -6.07 12.70 -9.51
CA GLY A 54 -7.05 12.41 -10.55
C GLY A 54 -6.59 11.37 -11.59
N GLN A 55 -5.29 11.14 -11.69
CA GLN A 55 -4.68 10.23 -12.66
C GLN A 55 -4.32 8.87 -12.08
N ILE A 56 -3.99 8.81 -10.77
CA ILE A 56 -3.68 7.58 -10.05
C ILE A 56 -4.42 7.53 -8.71
N GLN A 57 -4.64 6.33 -8.20
CA GLN A 57 -5.16 6.16 -6.84
C GLN A 57 -4.05 6.46 -5.85
N ALA A 58 -4.13 7.61 -5.15
CA ALA A 58 -3.15 8.03 -4.17
C ALA A 58 -3.80 8.86 -3.07
N ASP A 59 -3.28 8.73 -1.85
CA ASP A 59 -3.56 9.67 -0.77
C ASP A 59 -2.71 10.94 -0.97
N VAL A 60 -3.10 12.05 -0.36
CA VAL A 60 -2.41 13.32 -0.50
C VAL A 60 -2.07 13.93 0.86
N LEU A 61 -0.86 14.50 0.97
CA LEU A 61 -0.36 15.18 2.16
C LEU A 61 0.23 16.54 1.75
N GLU A 62 -0.35 17.62 2.25
CA GLU A 62 0.24 18.96 2.13
C GLU A 62 1.13 19.29 3.31
N ILE A 63 2.37 19.67 3.05
CA ILE A 63 3.30 20.14 4.09
C ILE A 63 3.10 21.63 4.27
N GLN A 64 2.95 22.06 5.52
CA GLN A 64 2.74 23.45 5.88
C GLN A 64 3.85 23.95 6.81
N PRO A 65 4.36 25.19 6.62
CA PRO A 65 5.24 25.81 7.60
C PRO A 65 4.50 26.03 8.92
N ALA A 66 5.17 25.86 10.05
CA ALA A 66 4.57 26.10 11.36
C ALA A 66 4.20 27.59 11.54
N GLU A 67 5.06 28.49 11.11
CA GLU A 67 4.76 29.92 11.06
C GLU A 67 4.01 30.27 9.77
N LYS A 68 2.81 30.83 9.91
CA LYS A 68 1.93 31.16 8.78
C LYS A 68 2.11 32.59 8.29
N GLY A 69 1.82 32.80 7.02
CA GLY A 69 1.81 34.14 6.41
C GLY A 69 3.20 34.70 6.12
N LEU A 70 4.25 33.90 6.22
CA LEU A 70 5.60 34.30 5.85
C LEU A 70 5.66 34.66 4.35
N LYS A 71 6.32 35.78 4.06
CA LYS A 71 6.59 36.25 2.69
C LYS A 71 8.07 36.03 2.38
N TYR A 72 8.36 34.91 1.77
CA TYR A 72 9.74 34.50 1.45
C TYR A 72 10.41 35.40 0.41
N GLU A 73 9.61 36.09 -0.43
CA GLU A 73 10.05 37.06 -1.43
C GLU A 73 10.29 38.47 -0.86
N ALA A 74 9.85 38.78 0.36
CA ALA A 74 10.01 40.08 0.96
C ALA A 74 11.48 40.43 1.13
N ASN A 75 11.81 41.74 1.14
CA ASN A 75 13.15 42.28 1.32
C ASN A 75 14.21 41.69 0.37
N GLY A 76 13.85 41.53 -0.91
CA GLY A 76 14.75 40.92 -1.89
C GLY A 76 15.03 39.43 -1.63
N TYR A 77 14.02 38.73 -1.13
CA TYR A 77 14.10 37.30 -0.80
C TYR A 77 14.98 36.93 0.41
N ALA A 78 15.18 37.85 1.34
CA ALA A 78 16.09 37.68 2.47
C ALA A 78 15.76 36.43 3.29
N LEU A 79 14.48 36.24 3.69
CA LEU A 79 14.05 35.11 4.51
C LEU A 79 14.28 33.76 3.83
N GLY A 80 13.85 33.59 2.61
CA GLY A 80 14.05 32.34 1.88
C GLY A 80 15.54 32.03 1.66
N THR A 81 16.35 33.03 1.38
CA THR A 81 17.81 32.89 1.26
C THR A 81 18.45 32.47 2.57
N GLU A 82 18.04 33.06 3.70
CA GLU A 82 18.54 32.74 5.04
C GLU A 82 18.27 31.27 5.39
N LEU A 83 17.02 30.79 5.17
CA LEU A 83 16.64 29.41 5.45
C LEU A 83 17.47 28.41 4.63
N LEU A 84 17.65 28.64 3.35
CA LEU A 84 18.45 27.74 2.51
C LEU A 84 19.94 27.78 2.88
N ASN A 85 20.48 28.93 3.23
CA ASN A 85 21.87 29.08 3.68
C ASN A 85 22.10 28.37 5.02
N ALA A 86 21.15 28.41 5.95
CA ALA A 86 21.21 27.67 7.21
C ALA A 86 21.32 26.16 6.97
N ILE A 87 20.41 25.60 6.14
CA ILE A 87 20.44 24.19 5.76
C ILE A 87 21.77 23.82 5.08
N LYS A 88 22.23 24.65 4.14
CA LYS A 88 23.48 24.41 3.41
C LYS A 88 24.70 24.39 4.31
N ALA A 89 24.75 25.31 5.32
CA ALA A 89 25.85 25.40 6.27
C ALA A 89 25.93 24.19 7.21
N ASN A 90 24.76 23.66 7.65
CA ASN A 90 24.69 22.57 8.61
C ASN A 90 23.59 21.55 8.21
N PRO A 91 23.76 20.79 7.10
CA PRO A 91 22.70 19.96 6.53
C PRO A 91 22.29 18.75 7.38
N ASN A 92 23.07 18.42 8.40
CA ASN A 92 22.80 17.31 9.33
C ASN A 92 22.27 17.77 10.69
N ASP A 93 22.15 19.08 10.90
CA ASP A 93 21.62 19.66 12.14
C ASP A 93 20.14 20.00 11.97
N ALA A 94 19.27 19.37 12.77
CA ALA A 94 17.83 19.63 12.77
C ALA A 94 17.49 21.11 13.03
N GLY A 95 18.32 21.83 13.79
CA GLY A 95 18.16 23.26 14.06
C GLY A 95 18.32 24.15 12.83
N SER A 96 18.90 23.65 11.75
CA SER A 96 19.07 24.38 10.48
C SER A 96 17.82 24.38 9.60
N TYR A 97 16.84 23.55 9.93
CA TYR A 97 15.61 23.37 9.14
C TYR A 97 14.46 24.18 9.76
N PRO A 98 13.70 24.94 8.97
CA PRO A 98 12.54 25.67 9.49
C PRO A 98 11.47 24.71 10.03
N ALA A 99 10.74 25.13 11.06
CA ALA A 99 9.67 24.32 11.61
C ALA A 99 8.49 24.15 10.64
N ILE A 100 7.92 22.98 10.63
CA ILE A 100 6.69 22.63 9.89
C ILE A 100 5.61 22.20 10.88
N ASP A 101 4.34 22.22 10.44
CA ASP A 101 3.26 21.65 11.22
C ASP A 101 3.52 20.16 11.49
N PRO A 102 3.09 19.64 12.66
CA PRO A 102 3.18 18.21 12.93
C PRO A 102 2.47 17.37 11.86
N VAL A 103 3.16 16.38 11.32
CA VAL A 103 2.62 15.44 10.34
C VAL A 103 2.18 14.17 11.06
N ALA A 104 0.88 13.90 11.08
CA ALA A 104 0.30 12.72 11.73
C ALA A 104 0.25 11.49 10.79
N THR A 105 0.49 11.65 9.49
CA THR A 105 0.44 10.57 8.51
C THR A 105 1.59 9.60 8.71
N SER A 106 1.27 8.34 9.05
CA SER A 106 2.25 7.26 9.07
C SER A 106 2.66 6.89 7.64
N LEU A 107 3.95 6.74 7.38
CA LEU A 107 4.45 6.31 6.08
C LEU A 107 4.53 4.78 5.95
N SER A 108 4.25 4.00 7.03
CA SER A 108 4.33 2.53 7.00
C SER A 108 3.46 1.90 5.92
N ASP A 109 2.29 2.50 5.65
CA ASP A 109 1.28 1.93 4.75
C ASP A 109 1.56 2.21 3.27
N TYR A 110 2.55 3.06 2.96
CA TYR A 110 2.86 3.49 1.61
C TYR A 110 4.15 2.86 1.11
N GLN A 111 4.11 2.25 -0.05
CA GLN A 111 5.27 1.72 -0.77
C GLN A 111 5.82 2.76 -1.73
N ASN A 112 4.94 3.61 -2.27
CA ASN A 112 5.27 4.63 -3.25
C ASN A 112 5.02 6.03 -2.68
N ILE A 113 5.95 6.94 -2.89
CA ILE A 113 5.82 8.35 -2.48
C ILE A 113 6.17 9.23 -3.68
N ILE A 114 5.25 10.11 -4.08
CA ILE A 114 5.52 11.13 -5.11
C ILE A 114 5.66 12.48 -4.43
N ILE A 115 6.84 13.07 -4.53
CA ILE A 115 7.15 14.38 -3.96
C ILE A 115 6.90 15.45 -5.02
N VAL A 116 6.11 16.49 -4.68
CA VAL A 116 5.88 17.66 -5.53
C VAL A 116 6.35 18.91 -4.77
N THR A 117 7.38 19.57 -5.26
CA THR A 117 8.04 20.66 -4.55
C THR A 117 8.36 21.86 -5.45
N PRO A 118 8.26 23.10 -4.94
CA PRO A 118 8.77 24.24 -5.67
C PRO A 118 10.31 24.31 -5.54
N LEU A 119 10.91 24.94 -6.53
CA LEU A 119 12.33 25.30 -6.52
C LEU A 119 12.51 26.70 -5.96
N TRP A 120 13.41 26.85 -4.98
CA TRP A 120 13.88 28.11 -4.45
C TRP A 120 15.39 28.26 -4.69
N TRP A 121 15.82 29.29 -5.42
CA TRP A 121 17.24 29.57 -5.71
C TRP A 121 18.04 28.34 -6.14
N SER A 122 17.51 27.61 -7.12
CA SER A 122 18.07 26.36 -7.66
C SER A 122 18.16 25.20 -6.67
N GLN A 123 17.55 25.30 -5.49
CA GLN A 123 17.49 24.27 -4.46
C GLN A 123 16.03 23.87 -4.18
N MET A 124 15.83 22.79 -3.46
CA MET A 124 14.51 22.41 -2.95
C MET A 124 14.02 23.44 -1.92
N ALA A 125 12.73 23.79 -1.95
CA ALA A 125 12.15 24.67 -0.94
C ALA A 125 12.43 24.17 0.47
N ALA A 126 12.87 25.07 1.37
CA ALA A 126 13.30 24.72 2.73
C ALA A 126 12.24 23.93 3.51
N ILE A 127 10.96 24.24 3.35
CA ILE A 127 9.84 23.56 3.99
C ILE A 127 9.78 22.08 3.58
N MET A 128 9.94 21.76 2.29
CA MET A 128 10.01 20.39 1.83
C MET A 128 11.30 19.70 2.29
N GLN A 129 12.43 20.39 2.32
CA GLN A 129 13.66 19.82 2.87
C GLN A 129 13.49 19.43 4.34
N THR A 130 12.78 20.24 5.16
CA THR A 130 12.46 19.89 6.55
C THR A 130 11.69 18.59 6.64
N TYR A 131 10.62 18.44 5.86
CA TYR A 131 9.82 17.22 5.87
C TYR A 131 10.65 16.01 5.49
N LEU A 132 11.43 16.07 4.41
CA LEU A 132 12.27 14.96 3.98
C LEU A 132 13.35 14.61 5.02
N PHE A 133 13.98 15.61 5.64
CA PHE A 133 14.95 15.39 6.71
C PHE A 133 14.34 14.63 7.90
N GLN A 134 13.13 15.02 8.33
CA GLN A 134 12.44 14.40 9.46
C GLN A 134 11.90 13.00 9.15
N SER A 135 11.56 12.74 7.89
CA SER A 135 10.90 11.51 7.44
C SER A 135 11.85 10.52 6.78
N ALA A 136 13.14 10.84 6.62
CA ALA A 136 14.10 10.05 5.84
C ALA A 136 14.14 8.57 6.28
N ALA A 137 14.21 8.31 7.58
CA ALA A 137 14.23 6.94 8.12
C ALA A 137 12.94 6.16 7.81
N GLN A 138 11.77 6.83 7.76
CA GLN A 138 10.50 6.20 7.42
C GLN A 138 10.35 5.99 5.90
N MET A 139 11.14 6.69 5.08
CA MET A 139 11.16 6.56 3.62
C MET A 139 12.17 5.53 3.13
N ALA A 140 13.07 5.05 3.99
CA ALA A 140 14.06 4.04 3.62
C ALA A 140 13.38 2.81 2.97
N GLY A 141 13.93 2.33 1.85
CA GLY A 141 13.41 1.20 1.07
C GLY A 141 12.16 1.49 0.24
N LYS A 142 11.56 2.67 0.32
CA LYS A 142 10.38 3.03 -0.47
C LYS A 142 10.75 3.50 -1.88
N HIS A 143 9.79 3.39 -2.80
CA HIS A 143 9.91 3.93 -4.15
C HIS A 143 9.49 5.40 -4.16
N VAL A 144 10.35 6.28 -4.67
CA VAL A 144 10.14 7.73 -4.63
C VAL A 144 10.21 8.34 -6.03
N GLY A 145 9.16 9.07 -6.41
CA GLY A 145 9.12 9.93 -7.59
C GLY A 145 9.25 11.41 -7.21
N LEU A 146 9.78 12.25 -8.10
CA LEU A 146 10.00 13.66 -7.84
C LEU A 146 9.45 14.53 -8.97
N ILE A 147 8.60 15.50 -8.64
CA ILE A 147 8.17 16.57 -9.54
C ILE A 147 8.62 17.91 -8.96
N VAL A 148 9.25 18.72 -9.80
CA VAL A 148 9.74 20.04 -9.41
C VAL A 148 9.04 21.12 -10.22
N SER A 149 8.39 22.06 -9.53
CA SER A 149 7.83 23.26 -10.12
C SER A 149 8.78 24.43 -9.98
N SER A 150 9.13 25.07 -11.09
CA SER A 150 9.97 26.28 -11.08
C SER A 150 9.45 27.34 -12.06
N HIS A 151 9.96 28.56 -11.99
CA HIS A 151 9.65 29.55 -13.01
C HIS A 151 10.41 29.25 -14.31
N SER A 152 11.75 29.20 -14.26
CA SER A 152 12.60 28.98 -15.43
C SER A 152 13.90 28.23 -15.14
N SER A 153 14.30 28.12 -13.86
CA SER A 153 15.55 27.49 -13.47
C SER A 153 15.48 25.97 -13.60
N GLY A 154 16.57 25.38 -14.07
CA GLY A 154 16.73 23.92 -14.12
C GLY A 154 16.74 23.29 -12.73
N ILE A 155 16.38 22.02 -12.63
CA ILE A 155 16.03 21.33 -11.39
C ILE A 155 17.15 20.50 -10.77
N SER A 156 18.38 20.53 -11.31
CA SER A 156 19.51 19.68 -10.86
C SER A 156 19.82 19.84 -9.37
N GLY A 157 19.74 21.06 -8.83
CA GLY A 157 19.96 21.30 -7.40
C GLY A 157 18.88 20.71 -6.52
N VAL A 158 17.61 20.75 -6.94
CA VAL A 158 16.49 20.09 -6.22
C VAL A 158 16.66 18.58 -6.22
N VAL A 159 17.06 18.00 -7.35
CA VAL A 159 17.36 16.55 -7.45
C VAL A 159 18.52 16.18 -6.52
N ALA A 160 19.57 17.01 -6.46
CA ALA A 160 20.71 16.80 -5.55
C ALA A 160 20.28 16.84 -4.09
N ASP A 161 19.45 17.82 -3.70
CA ASP A 161 18.90 17.92 -2.34
C ASP A 161 18.05 16.70 -1.99
N ALA A 162 17.18 16.25 -2.90
CA ALA A 162 16.36 15.08 -2.69
C ALA A 162 17.21 13.81 -2.46
N ARG A 163 18.23 13.59 -3.29
CA ARG A 163 19.14 12.44 -3.17
C ARG A 163 19.98 12.50 -1.88
N ARG A 164 20.38 13.69 -1.45
CA ARG A 164 21.10 13.90 -0.19
C ARG A 164 20.22 13.56 1.02
N LEU A 165 18.95 14.00 1.00
CA LEU A 165 18.01 13.82 2.11
C LEU A 165 17.47 12.39 2.18
N LEU A 166 17.35 11.70 1.05
CA LEU A 166 16.78 10.37 0.93
C LEU A 166 17.76 9.37 0.26
N PRO A 167 18.90 9.05 0.93
CA PRO A 167 19.92 8.19 0.34
C PRO A 167 19.50 6.71 0.22
N GLU A 168 18.49 6.28 0.98
CA GLU A 168 18.09 4.86 1.09
C GLU A 168 16.77 4.54 0.38
N VAL A 169 16.31 5.41 -0.54
CA VAL A 169 15.11 5.15 -1.35
C VAL A 169 15.45 4.59 -2.72
N THR A 170 14.48 3.92 -3.34
CA THR A 170 14.54 3.54 -4.75
C THR A 170 13.87 4.65 -5.59
N TRP A 171 14.63 5.30 -6.46
CA TRP A 171 14.06 6.32 -7.35
C TRP A 171 13.25 5.66 -8.46
N MET A 172 11.97 6.04 -8.61
CA MET A 172 11.02 5.44 -9.56
C MET A 172 11.38 5.76 -11.02
N GLY A 173 12.13 6.83 -11.27
CA GLY A 173 12.54 7.31 -12.58
C GLY A 173 13.17 8.70 -12.51
N GLU A 174 13.28 9.36 -13.65
CA GLU A 174 13.78 10.73 -13.71
C GLU A 174 12.75 11.73 -13.14
N ALA A 175 13.28 12.82 -12.57
CA ALA A 175 12.43 13.87 -12.01
C ALA A 175 11.70 14.64 -13.13
N LEU A 176 10.41 14.89 -12.95
CA LEU A 176 9.64 15.72 -13.87
C LEU A 176 9.85 17.21 -13.57
N TRP A 177 10.19 17.97 -14.59
CA TRP A 177 10.32 19.41 -14.51
C TRP A 177 9.12 20.12 -15.13
N ILE A 178 8.34 20.83 -14.30
CA ILE A 178 7.24 21.67 -14.73
C ILE A 178 7.63 23.13 -14.45
N ASN A 179 7.71 23.95 -15.50
CA ASN A 179 8.10 25.36 -15.41
C ASN A 179 6.99 26.28 -15.97
N ALA A 180 7.19 27.60 -15.87
CA ALA A 180 6.19 28.58 -16.30
C ALA A 180 5.77 28.42 -17.77
N SER A 181 6.66 27.94 -18.65
CA SER A 181 6.35 27.78 -20.08
C SER A 181 5.52 26.56 -20.40
N ASN A 182 5.57 25.52 -19.57
CA ASN A 182 4.85 24.27 -19.78
C ASN A 182 3.80 23.95 -18.71
N HIS A 183 3.65 24.82 -17.71
CA HIS A 183 2.70 24.60 -16.60
C HIS A 183 1.27 24.36 -17.08
N ALA A 184 0.80 25.06 -18.11
CA ALA A 184 -0.53 24.84 -18.70
C ALA A 184 -0.75 23.41 -19.25
N LYS A 185 0.33 22.65 -19.42
CA LYS A 185 0.31 21.25 -19.88
C LYS A 185 0.61 20.26 -18.76
N HIS A 186 0.59 20.69 -17.50
CA HIS A 186 0.99 19.83 -16.37
C HIS A 186 0.22 18.49 -16.36
N ALA A 187 -1.05 18.48 -16.74
CA ALA A 187 -1.87 17.26 -16.76
C ALA A 187 -1.33 16.22 -17.76
N SER A 188 -1.02 16.63 -18.99
CA SER A 188 -0.44 15.69 -19.97
C SER A 188 1.00 15.29 -19.61
N LEU A 189 1.78 16.24 -19.07
CA LEU A 189 3.16 15.95 -18.65
C LEU A 189 3.23 14.95 -17.49
N THR A 190 2.33 15.08 -16.51
CA THR A 190 2.24 14.13 -15.40
C THR A 190 1.75 12.76 -15.86
N GLU A 191 0.76 12.71 -16.77
CA GLU A 191 0.28 11.45 -17.34
C GLU A 191 1.39 10.70 -18.10
N GLU A 192 2.15 11.41 -18.95
CA GLU A 192 3.27 10.82 -19.67
C GLU A 192 4.38 10.37 -18.72
N TRP A 193 4.71 11.18 -17.73
CA TRP A 193 5.73 10.86 -16.74
C TRP A 193 5.37 9.64 -15.91
N LEU A 194 4.12 9.52 -15.46
CA LEU A 194 3.65 8.36 -14.70
C LEU A 194 3.87 7.04 -15.45
N LYS A 195 3.78 7.03 -16.78
CA LYS A 195 4.04 5.86 -17.63
C LYS A 195 5.51 5.44 -17.66
N THR A 196 6.43 6.32 -17.27
CA THR A 196 7.87 6.06 -17.22
C THR A 196 8.35 5.55 -15.86
N LEU A 197 7.48 5.58 -14.85
CA LEU A 197 7.86 5.24 -13.48
C LEU A 197 7.80 3.74 -13.21
N THR A 198 8.76 3.28 -12.41
CA THR A 198 8.73 1.94 -11.82
C THR A 198 8.16 2.03 -10.41
N PHE A 199 6.87 1.77 -10.27
CA PHE A 199 6.22 1.68 -8.96
C PHE A 199 6.67 0.42 -8.22
N ALA A 200 6.71 0.49 -6.88
CA ALA A 200 6.75 -0.72 -6.08
C ALA A 200 5.48 -1.52 -6.37
N GLU A 201 5.62 -2.81 -6.49
CA GLU A 201 4.46 -3.70 -6.47
C GLU A 201 3.73 -3.54 -5.13
N GLU A 202 2.43 -3.79 -5.10
CA GLU A 202 1.71 -3.86 -3.83
C GLU A 202 2.46 -4.86 -2.95
N GLN A 203 3.15 -4.35 -1.93
CA GLN A 203 3.51 -5.23 -0.83
C GLN A 203 2.16 -5.67 -0.26
N THR A 204 1.70 -6.81 -0.70
CA THR A 204 0.73 -7.54 0.08
C THR A 204 1.26 -7.48 1.49
N THR A 205 0.49 -6.87 2.39
CA THR A 205 0.86 -6.68 3.79
C THR A 205 1.34 -8.03 4.32
N MET A 206 2.64 -8.27 4.19
CA MET A 206 3.29 -9.51 4.66
C MET A 206 3.34 -9.57 6.18
N ASP A 207 2.78 -8.54 6.81
CA ASP A 207 2.94 -8.40 8.24
C ASP A 207 2.21 -9.48 9.01
N LYS A 208 1.13 -10.05 8.46
CA LYS A 208 0.33 -11.04 9.19
C LYS A 208 -0.26 -12.12 8.30
N MET A 209 -0.17 -13.34 8.76
CA MET A 209 -1.08 -14.43 8.39
C MET A 209 -1.88 -14.85 9.61
N PHE A 210 -2.87 -15.69 9.41
CA PHE A 210 -3.71 -16.23 10.47
C PHE A 210 -3.60 -17.76 10.47
N ILE A 211 -3.55 -18.32 11.68
CA ILE A 211 -3.62 -19.76 11.95
C ILE A 211 -4.92 -20.04 12.66
N THR A 212 -5.76 -20.88 12.08
CA THR A 212 -7.02 -21.33 12.67
C THR A 212 -6.95 -22.82 13.01
N ILE A 213 -7.26 -23.17 14.27
CA ILE A 213 -7.35 -24.54 14.79
C ILE A 213 -8.70 -24.68 15.49
N GLY A 214 -9.61 -25.48 14.92
CA GLY A 214 -11.00 -25.54 15.39
C GLY A 214 -11.67 -24.17 15.27
N GLU A 215 -12.11 -23.61 16.40
CA GLU A 215 -12.80 -22.32 16.46
C GLU A 215 -11.85 -21.16 16.85
N GLN A 216 -10.57 -21.43 17.11
CA GLN A 216 -9.61 -20.44 17.55
C GLN A 216 -8.75 -19.97 16.38
N THR A 217 -8.63 -18.66 16.24
CA THR A 217 -7.76 -18.02 15.24
C THR A 217 -6.75 -17.12 15.94
N GLN A 218 -5.48 -17.22 15.56
CA GLN A 218 -4.38 -16.38 16.02
C GLN A 218 -3.68 -15.74 14.83
N SER A 219 -3.28 -14.49 14.98
CA SER A 219 -2.43 -13.82 14.01
C SER A 219 -0.98 -14.26 14.17
N VAL A 220 -0.24 -14.23 13.07
CA VAL A 220 1.20 -14.50 13.00
C VAL A 220 1.87 -13.29 12.37
N THR A 221 2.77 -12.66 13.09
CA THR A 221 3.67 -11.66 12.49
C THR A 221 4.75 -12.38 11.68
N LEU A 222 4.78 -12.13 10.38
CA LEU A 222 5.73 -12.76 9.46
C LEU A 222 7.09 -12.05 9.48
N VAL A 223 8.17 -12.80 9.21
CA VAL A 223 9.48 -12.22 8.96
C VAL A 223 9.63 -11.90 7.47
N ASP A 224 10.37 -10.83 7.16
CA ASP A 224 10.61 -10.44 5.77
C ASP A 224 11.71 -11.31 5.14
N ASN A 225 11.30 -12.42 4.50
CA ASN A 225 12.17 -13.27 3.70
C ASN A 225 11.42 -13.91 2.52
N ALA A 226 12.17 -14.50 1.60
CA ALA A 226 11.61 -15.12 0.38
C ALA A 226 10.58 -16.23 0.67
N ALA A 227 10.76 -16.99 1.77
CA ALA A 227 9.85 -18.06 2.15
C ALA A 227 8.49 -17.52 2.61
N ALA A 228 8.50 -16.51 3.48
CA ALA A 228 7.30 -15.86 3.98
C ALA A 228 6.53 -15.17 2.84
N ARG A 229 7.23 -14.47 1.93
CA ARG A 229 6.62 -13.86 0.74
C ARG A 229 5.91 -14.91 -0.12
N ALA A 230 6.60 -15.98 -0.49
CA ALA A 230 6.03 -17.04 -1.30
C ALA A 230 4.87 -17.78 -0.61
N LEU A 231 4.89 -17.90 0.73
CA LEU A 231 3.75 -18.42 1.49
C LEU A 231 2.55 -17.49 1.38
N VAL A 232 2.72 -16.19 1.58
CA VAL A 232 1.65 -15.18 1.46
C VAL A 232 1.03 -15.20 0.07
N GLU A 233 1.84 -15.23 -1.00
CA GLU A 233 1.34 -15.34 -2.38
C GLU A 233 0.44 -16.57 -2.60
N LYS A 234 0.78 -17.70 -1.97
CA LYS A 234 -0.07 -18.90 -2.00
C LYS A 234 -1.38 -18.70 -1.23
N LEU A 235 -1.30 -18.12 -0.03
CA LEU A 235 -2.46 -17.89 0.84
C LEU A 235 -3.43 -16.84 0.28
N GLN A 236 -2.96 -15.92 -0.56
CA GLN A 236 -3.81 -14.96 -1.28
C GLN A 236 -4.66 -15.61 -2.37
N GLN A 237 -4.19 -16.69 -2.97
CA GLN A 237 -4.96 -17.44 -3.95
C GLN A 237 -6.11 -18.20 -3.29
N ALA A 238 -5.84 -18.84 -2.15
CA ALA A 238 -6.82 -19.52 -1.30
C ALA A 238 -6.18 -19.85 0.06
N PRO A 239 -6.98 -19.95 1.14
CA PRO A 239 -6.54 -20.53 2.40
C PRO A 239 -6.02 -21.95 2.19
N VAL A 240 -5.01 -22.34 2.97
CA VAL A 240 -4.39 -23.65 2.91
C VAL A 240 -4.67 -24.39 4.21
N THR A 241 -5.33 -25.55 4.12
CA THR A 241 -5.57 -26.43 5.26
C THR A 241 -4.59 -27.61 5.21
N VAL A 242 -3.88 -27.82 6.33
CA VAL A 242 -2.89 -28.88 6.50
C VAL A 242 -3.22 -29.72 7.72
N THR A 243 -2.78 -30.98 7.72
CA THR A 243 -2.86 -31.87 8.90
C THR A 243 -1.51 -31.96 9.56
N LEU A 244 -1.42 -31.51 10.83
CA LEU A 244 -0.21 -31.50 11.61
C LEU A 244 -0.26 -32.52 12.75
N ASN A 245 0.90 -33.02 13.16
CA ASN A 245 1.04 -33.99 14.23
C ASN A 245 2.08 -33.53 15.26
N SER A 246 1.84 -33.78 16.53
CA SER A 246 2.83 -33.52 17.57
C SER A 246 4.08 -34.37 17.39
N SER A 247 5.25 -33.75 17.54
CA SER A 247 6.55 -34.40 17.42
C SER A 247 7.55 -33.83 18.42
N GLY A 248 8.47 -34.67 18.87
CA GLY A 248 9.59 -34.29 19.70
C GLY A 248 9.26 -33.66 21.06
N GLY A 249 7.99 -33.49 21.41
CA GLY A 249 7.54 -32.78 22.61
C GLY A 249 7.69 -31.27 22.55
N PHE A 250 7.99 -30.68 21.36
CA PHE A 250 8.23 -29.25 21.18
C PHE A 250 7.45 -28.61 20.01
N GLU A 251 6.91 -29.38 19.07
CA GLU A 251 6.23 -28.83 17.89
C GLU A 251 5.04 -29.69 17.44
N ILE A 252 4.14 -29.08 16.65
CA ILE A 252 3.29 -29.78 15.70
C ILE A 252 3.80 -29.48 14.29
N TRP A 253 3.89 -30.50 13.42
CA TRP A 253 4.44 -30.36 12.09
C TRP A 253 3.74 -31.21 11.04
N GLY A 254 3.88 -30.83 9.78
CA GLY A 254 3.36 -31.58 8.63
C GLY A 254 3.63 -30.90 7.30
N ALA A 255 3.28 -31.57 6.22
CA ALA A 255 3.52 -31.09 4.87
C ALA A 255 2.57 -29.94 4.50
N LEU A 256 3.11 -28.90 3.85
CA LEU A 256 2.33 -27.79 3.26
C LEU A 256 1.59 -28.21 1.99
N GLY A 257 2.04 -29.28 1.31
CA GLY A 257 1.51 -29.67 0.01
C GLY A 257 2.19 -28.96 -1.19
N PHE A 258 3.11 -28.04 -0.92
CA PHE A 258 3.94 -27.32 -1.90
C PHE A 258 5.28 -26.96 -1.30
N SER A 259 6.23 -26.52 -2.15
CA SER A 259 7.55 -26.10 -1.71
C SER A 259 7.68 -24.58 -1.71
N LEU A 260 8.45 -24.06 -0.77
CA LEU A 260 8.81 -22.65 -0.62
C LEU A 260 10.33 -22.48 -0.69
N PRO A 261 10.84 -21.30 -1.08
CA PRO A 261 12.26 -20.96 -0.96
C PRO A 261 12.78 -21.16 0.45
N THR A 262 14.04 -21.52 0.62
CA THR A 262 14.66 -21.70 1.93
C THR A 262 15.79 -20.70 2.15
N SER A 263 15.91 -20.22 3.40
CA SER A 263 17.03 -19.43 3.90
C SER A 263 17.45 -19.96 5.28
N ASN A 264 17.86 -21.24 5.31
CA ASN A 264 18.14 -21.96 6.54
C ASN A 264 19.30 -21.33 7.31
N GLN A 265 19.07 -21.08 8.59
CA GLN A 265 20.07 -20.58 9.53
C GLN A 265 20.01 -21.41 10.82
N GLN A 266 21.17 -21.63 11.45
CA GLN A 266 21.22 -22.26 12.78
C GLN A 266 20.47 -21.35 13.77
N THR A 267 19.33 -21.82 14.25
CA THR A 267 18.39 -21.02 15.04
C THR A 267 17.78 -21.88 16.14
N THR A 268 17.56 -21.31 17.32
CA THR A 268 16.70 -21.88 18.35
C THR A 268 15.28 -21.38 18.12
N ALA A 269 14.39 -22.30 17.75
CA ALA A 269 12.96 -22.02 17.72
C ALA A 269 12.38 -22.10 19.14
N LEU A 270 11.46 -21.19 19.44
CA LEU A 270 10.83 -20.99 20.75
C LEU A 270 9.29 -21.15 20.64
N PRO A 271 8.57 -21.30 21.76
CA PRO A 271 7.09 -21.33 21.74
C PRO A 271 6.49 -20.16 20.95
N GLY A 272 5.57 -20.47 20.05
CA GLY A 272 4.93 -19.52 19.13
C GLY A 272 5.67 -19.33 17.81
N ASP A 273 6.89 -19.81 17.62
CA ASP A 273 7.59 -19.69 16.36
C ASP A 273 6.93 -20.55 15.26
N VAL A 274 6.87 -19.97 14.07
CA VAL A 274 6.41 -20.62 12.84
C VAL A 274 7.61 -20.82 11.92
N ILE A 275 7.87 -22.06 11.58
CA ILE A 275 9.09 -22.51 10.91
C ILE A 275 8.76 -23.25 9.63
N LEU A 276 9.54 -23.03 8.58
CA LEU A 276 9.61 -23.89 7.40
C LEU A 276 10.77 -24.87 7.57
N TYR A 277 10.46 -26.14 7.47
CA TYR A 277 11.45 -27.23 7.53
C TYR A 277 11.55 -27.93 6.17
N ASN A 278 12.77 -28.14 5.69
CA ASN A 278 13.08 -28.78 4.40
C ASN A 278 12.29 -28.18 3.20
N GLY A 279 11.91 -26.90 3.27
CA GLY A 279 11.25 -26.20 2.18
C GLY A 279 9.81 -26.60 1.90
N SER A 280 9.25 -27.63 2.55
CA SER A 280 7.91 -28.14 2.25
C SER A 280 7.07 -28.51 3.48
N ASN A 281 7.62 -28.41 4.67
CA ASN A 281 6.93 -28.72 5.91
C ASN A 281 6.81 -27.47 6.78
N ILE A 282 5.65 -27.27 7.39
CA ILE A 282 5.43 -26.23 8.40
C ILE A 282 5.54 -26.85 9.79
N CYS A 283 6.22 -26.16 10.69
CA CYS A 283 6.37 -26.52 12.10
C CYS A 283 5.88 -25.36 12.96
N LEU A 284 4.96 -25.62 13.89
CA LEU A 284 4.45 -24.67 14.86
C LEU A 284 4.94 -25.08 16.26
N PHE A 285 5.74 -24.23 16.88
CA PHE A 285 6.45 -24.58 18.11
C PHE A 285 5.64 -24.26 19.37
N TYR A 286 5.54 -25.23 20.28
CA TYR A 286 5.05 -25.07 21.65
C TYR A 286 6.11 -25.37 22.73
N GLY A 287 7.28 -25.76 22.33
CA GLY A 287 8.49 -25.94 23.10
C GLY A 287 9.68 -25.32 22.40
N SER A 288 10.89 -25.78 22.64
CA SER A 288 12.10 -25.27 21.99
C SER A 288 12.94 -26.38 21.38
N ASN A 289 13.56 -26.09 20.23
CA ASN A 289 14.55 -26.93 19.59
C ASN A 289 15.50 -26.08 18.75
N SER A 290 16.75 -26.50 18.64
CA SER A 290 17.79 -25.81 17.85
C SER A 290 18.16 -26.64 16.62
N TRP A 291 18.02 -26.06 15.45
CA TRP A 291 18.33 -26.68 14.17
C TRP A 291 18.58 -25.63 13.08
N SER A 292 18.90 -26.09 11.88
CA SER A 292 18.99 -25.23 10.70
C SER A 292 17.59 -25.02 10.10
N TYR A 293 16.98 -23.89 10.40
CA TYR A 293 15.59 -23.56 10.04
C TYR A 293 15.48 -22.33 9.14
N THR A 294 14.42 -22.29 8.34
CA THR A 294 13.91 -21.04 7.74
C THR A 294 12.74 -20.54 8.58
N ARG A 295 12.89 -19.41 9.26
CA ARG A 295 11.83 -18.82 10.06
C ARG A 295 10.78 -18.17 9.13
N LEU A 296 9.50 -18.43 9.38
CA LEU A 296 8.38 -17.76 8.67
C LEU A 296 7.77 -16.64 9.49
N GLY A 297 7.70 -16.79 10.81
CA GLY A 297 7.09 -15.78 11.67
C GLY A 297 6.95 -16.22 13.12
N LYS A 298 6.09 -15.50 13.85
CA LYS A 298 5.74 -15.79 15.24
C LYS A 298 4.25 -15.54 15.48
N ILE A 299 3.58 -16.45 16.19
CA ILE A 299 2.19 -16.31 16.62
C ILE A 299 2.10 -15.17 17.64
N ASP A 300 1.22 -14.22 17.40
CA ASP A 300 1.05 -13.03 18.22
C ASP A 300 0.25 -13.31 19.50
N GLY A 301 0.51 -12.51 20.54
CA GLY A 301 -0.36 -12.39 21.71
C GLY A 301 -0.42 -13.62 22.63
N LEU A 302 0.39 -14.66 22.37
CA LEU A 302 0.45 -15.84 23.25
C LEU A 302 1.60 -15.70 24.26
N SER A 303 1.29 -15.85 25.56
CA SER A 303 2.30 -16.02 26.59
C SER A 303 2.96 -17.40 26.48
N GLU A 304 4.12 -17.60 27.11
CA GLU A 304 4.97 -18.81 26.92
C GLU A 304 4.26 -20.17 27.08
N SER A 305 3.19 -20.26 27.90
CA SER A 305 2.42 -21.49 28.12
C SER A 305 1.24 -21.68 27.16
N GLN A 306 0.73 -20.60 26.56
CA GLN A 306 -0.48 -20.62 25.74
C GLN A 306 -0.31 -21.35 24.39
N PRO A 307 0.86 -21.33 23.71
CA PRO A 307 1.08 -22.11 22.49
C PRO A 307 0.76 -23.59 22.64
N ARG A 308 1.05 -24.20 23.79
CA ARG A 308 0.74 -25.62 24.03
C ARG A 308 -0.76 -25.94 23.95
N ALA A 309 -1.59 -25.07 24.51
CA ALA A 309 -3.04 -25.25 24.50
C ALA A 309 -3.61 -24.97 23.09
N PHE A 310 -3.22 -23.84 22.47
CA PHE A 310 -3.68 -23.44 21.15
C PHE A 310 -3.30 -24.47 20.08
N LEU A 311 -2.05 -24.94 20.10
CA LEU A 311 -1.50 -25.91 19.14
C LEU A 311 -1.87 -27.37 19.48
N LYS A 312 -2.71 -27.62 20.50
CA LYS A 312 -3.13 -28.95 20.93
C LYS A 312 -1.96 -29.91 21.11
N ALA A 313 -0.95 -29.48 21.88
CA ALA A 313 0.30 -30.19 22.09
C ALA A 313 0.08 -31.62 22.59
N GLY A 314 0.64 -32.61 21.88
CA GLY A 314 0.51 -34.04 22.17
C GLY A 314 -0.59 -34.74 21.34
N GLU A 315 -1.42 -34.01 20.62
CA GLU A 315 -2.43 -34.59 19.72
C GLU A 315 -1.85 -34.88 18.34
N SER A 316 -2.58 -35.72 17.57
CA SER A 316 -2.28 -36.04 16.17
C SER A 316 -3.47 -35.69 15.29
N ASN A 317 -3.22 -35.58 13.99
CA ASN A 317 -4.23 -35.24 12.98
C ASN A 317 -4.93 -33.90 13.27
N ILE A 318 -4.17 -32.90 13.72
CA ILE A 318 -4.64 -31.55 14.00
C ILE A 318 -4.83 -30.84 12.66
N GLU A 319 -6.09 -30.48 12.35
CA GLU A 319 -6.40 -29.68 11.18
C GLU A 319 -6.08 -28.21 11.46
N VAL A 320 -5.21 -27.62 10.63
CA VAL A 320 -4.72 -26.26 10.75
C VAL A 320 -4.97 -25.52 9.44
N THR A 321 -5.71 -24.42 9.48
CA THR A 321 -5.93 -23.55 8.31
C THR A 321 -5.04 -22.31 8.40
N LEU A 322 -4.29 -22.06 7.34
CA LEU A 322 -3.46 -20.88 7.14
C LEU A 322 -4.19 -19.93 6.19
N SER A 323 -4.29 -18.65 6.51
CA SER A 323 -4.91 -17.64 5.65
C SER A 323 -4.24 -16.27 5.82
N VAL A 324 -4.42 -15.35 4.86
CA VAL A 324 -4.01 -13.94 4.97
C VAL A 324 -5.16 -13.05 5.42
N ASP A 325 -6.39 -13.50 5.27
CA ASP A 325 -7.57 -12.83 5.79
C ASP A 325 -8.09 -13.56 7.02
N VAL A 326 -8.61 -12.82 7.99
CA VAL A 326 -9.39 -13.43 9.07
C VAL A 326 -10.58 -14.12 8.40
N GLN A 327 -10.56 -15.44 8.36
CA GLN A 327 -11.72 -16.22 7.98
C GLN A 327 -12.80 -15.98 9.04
N THR A 328 -13.62 -14.94 8.85
CA THR A 328 -14.91 -14.92 9.52
C THR A 328 -15.69 -16.07 8.93
N ASP A 329 -15.71 -17.19 9.64
CA ASP A 329 -16.54 -18.35 9.31
C ASP A 329 -18.00 -17.89 9.21
N ILE A 330 -18.39 -17.42 8.02
CA ILE A 330 -19.76 -17.55 7.59
C ILE A 330 -19.86 -19.01 7.15
N ARG A 331 -19.92 -19.93 8.12
CA ARG A 331 -20.34 -21.28 7.83
C ARG A 331 -21.62 -21.15 7.03
N ASN A 332 -21.61 -21.61 5.79
CA ASN A 332 -22.81 -22.00 5.11
C ASN A 332 -23.54 -22.97 6.04
N ILE A 333 -24.46 -22.44 6.85
CA ILE A 333 -25.52 -23.26 7.43
C ILE A 333 -26.27 -23.74 6.20
N LYS A 334 -25.93 -24.91 5.72
CA LYS A 334 -26.83 -25.74 4.91
C LYS A 334 -27.95 -26.11 5.85
N GLY A 335 -28.90 -25.21 6.00
CA GLY A 335 -30.23 -25.54 6.46
C GLY A 335 -30.88 -26.36 5.36
N GLU A 336 -30.92 -27.66 5.54
CA GLU A 336 -31.98 -28.46 4.93
C GLU A 336 -33.31 -27.87 5.42
N GLY A 337 -34.09 -27.31 4.53
CA GLY A 337 -35.41 -26.80 4.92
C GLY A 337 -36.01 -25.91 3.85
N ASN A 338 -36.84 -26.50 3.00
CA ASN A 338 -37.99 -25.97 2.27
C ASN A 338 -38.02 -24.50 1.86
N ALA A 339 -38.10 -24.31 0.56
CA ALA A 339 -38.53 -23.08 -0.10
C ALA A 339 -39.83 -22.52 0.51
N GLN A 340 -39.87 -21.20 0.65
CA GLN A 340 -40.93 -20.28 1.06
C GLN A 340 -40.79 -19.75 2.49
N GLY A 341 -40.04 -18.63 2.62
CA GLY A 341 -39.99 -17.80 3.79
C GLY A 341 -39.03 -16.66 3.57
N GLU A 342 -39.47 -15.42 3.78
CA GLU A 342 -38.70 -14.20 3.75
C GLU A 342 -37.45 -14.36 4.63
N GLY A 343 -36.26 -14.44 4.05
CA GLY A 343 -35.01 -14.61 4.77
C GLY A 343 -34.78 -13.47 5.77
N ASN A 344 -34.33 -13.80 6.98
CA ASN A 344 -33.99 -12.84 7.99
C ASN A 344 -32.98 -11.79 7.47
N LEU A 345 -33.21 -10.54 7.84
CA LEU A 345 -32.37 -9.42 7.47
C LEU A 345 -31.39 -9.13 8.62
N TYR A 346 -30.12 -8.91 8.28
CA TYR A 346 -29.07 -8.59 9.24
C TYR A 346 -28.37 -7.31 8.86
N SER A 347 -27.97 -6.50 9.86
CA SER A 347 -27.06 -5.37 9.68
C SER A 347 -25.67 -5.88 9.24
N LEU A 348 -24.82 -4.98 8.75
CA LEU A 348 -23.43 -5.32 8.41
C LEU A 348 -22.60 -5.83 9.61
N ASN A 349 -23.06 -5.57 10.85
CA ASN A 349 -22.45 -6.06 12.09
C ASN A 349 -23.04 -7.41 12.55
N GLY A 350 -23.87 -8.07 11.72
CA GLY A 350 -24.46 -9.39 12.05
C GLY A 350 -25.69 -9.35 12.97
N GLN A 351 -26.22 -8.19 13.36
CA GLN A 351 -27.42 -8.09 14.17
C GLN A 351 -28.68 -8.25 13.32
N ARG A 352 -29.64 -9.08 13.78
CA ARG A 352 -30.92 -9.25 13.11
C ARG A 352 -31.73 -7.95 13.16
N VAL A 353 -32.18 -7.48 11.98
CA VAL A 353 -32.96 -6.26 11.82
C VAL A 353 -34.41 -6.62 11.52
N LYS A 354 -35.32 -6.22 12.41
CA LYS A 354 -36.77 -6.45 12.22
C LYS A 354 -37.46 -5.35 11.42
N ASN A 355 -37.00 -4.11 11.55
CA ASN A 355 -37.56 -2.94 10.87
C ASN A 355 -36.39 -2.21 10.15
N PRO A 356 -36.09 -2.54 8.89
CA PRO A 356 -35.00 -1.92 8.16
C PRO A 356 -35.35 -0.46 7.78
N THR A 357 -34.39 0.42 7.96
CA THR A 357 -34.39 1.75 7.36
C THR A 357 -33.56 1.74 6.09
N LYS A 358 -33.59 2.83 5.28
CA LYS A 358 -32.77 2.92 4.08
C LYS A 358 -31.29 2.68 4.42
N GLY A 359 -30.68 1.66 3.79
CA GLY A 359 -29.30 1.27 4.08
C GLY A 359 -28.89 -0.06 3.45
N LEU A 360 -27.67 -0.50 3.78
CA LEU A 360 -27.10 -1.78 3.34
C LEU A 360 -27.31 -2.85 4.42
N TYR A 361 -27.78 -4.02 3.99
CA TYR A 361 -28.09 -5.15 4.86
C TYR A 361 -27.60 -6.47 4.23
N ILE A 362 -27.61 -7.55 5.02
CA ILE A 362 -27.31 -8.89 4.57
C ILE A 362 -28.61 -9.72 4.62
N ARG A 363 -29.00 -10.33 3.50
CA ARG A 363 -30.08 -11.31 3.40
C ARG A 363 -29.62 -12.53 2.63
N ASN A 364 -29.74 -13.72 3.21
CA ASN A 364 -29.31 -14.99 2.61
C ASN A 364 -27.81 -14.94 2.16
N GLY A 365 -26.95 -14.34 2.98
CA GLY A 365 -25.50 -14.21 2.71
C GLY A 365 -25.13 -13.19 1.62
N LYS A 366 -26.08 -12.43 1.07
CA LYS A 366 -25.83 -11.40 0.05
C LYS A 366 -26.09 -10.00 0.59
N LYS A 367 -25.25 -9.03 0.21
CA LYS A 367 -25.50 -7.59 0.48
C LYS A 367 -26.67 -7.13 -0.37
N ILE A 368 -27.65 -6.49 0.27
CA ILE A 368 -28.78 -5.86 -0.38
C ILE A 368 -28.95 -4.42 0.14
N ALA A 369 -29.42 -3.52 -0.72
CA ALA A 369 -29.83 -2.18 -0.32
C ALA A 369 -31.35 -2.15 -0.10
N ILE A 370 -31.82 -1.46 0.95
CA ILE A 370 -33.23 -1.21 1.25
C ILE A 370 -33.44 0.30 1.30
#